data_23d1b4f30b3bb6b135ea8e4b65199921
#
_entry.id   23d1b4f30b3bb6b135ea8e4b65199921
#
_cell.length_a   1.000
_cell.length_b   1.000
_cell.length_c   1.000
_cell.angle_alpha   90.00
_cell.angle_beta   90.00
_cell.angle_gamma   90.00
#
_symmetry.space_group_name_H-M   'P 1'
#
loop_
_entity.id
_entity.type
_entity.pdbx_description
1 polymer ?
#
loop_
_entity_poly.entity_id
_entity_poly.type
_entity_poly.pdbx_seq_one_letter_code
_entity_poly.pdbx_strand_id
1 'polypeptide(L)'
;MRLPLQRVLALVLTAGAISLAVRAAERNDNGTPARSVAAAPMELPDYLQKTKDLAFGTTFTRITKPGNLGEGIVCGSKYCSHRYSSSQAWNADQSLLLIANGCGGMCFLDGRTYAPLFHRNRSSECEWHPRDPNLMICVHDQKISTWAPRTDHEEVQFASMDYGELQFGPYKGNPSLDGNRIAVRATRKDGHHVVFAFDLKHRQKFPDIDLAQIAGTNNACSISPLGTGILCFQTLENSVEQAFIFAVDGTLRQTWPEHHRPGHGDMTVDADGSEVYVGISKSDPDKYQVIKRRLSDGKVTPLMKYGEAQHASLRSLGKPGWVFLSYGGDPDQVATHPDWAPYAREVIALRIDGSGVVRPIVQTRNIPFDYWSETHASPSPDGSQVIWSSNWGVAGGSVYDFVARLDWREEGSSNQTEVAANGAH
;
A
#
# COMPACT_ATOMS: atom_id res chain seq x y z
N MET A 1 -55.55 -59.24 31.50
CA MET A 1 -55.40 -57.85 31.70
C MET A 1 -54.11 -57.43 30.99
N ARG A 2 -54.17 -56.88 29.78
CA ARG A 2 -52.99 -56.55 28.89
C ARG A 2 -52.78 -55.09 28.97
N LEU A 3 -51.56 -54.61 29.31
CA LEU A 3 -51.10 -53.26 29.25
C LEU A 3 -50.34 -53.06 27.93
N PRO A 4 -50.50 -51.91 27.21
CA PRO A 4 -49.85 -51.70 25.95
C PRO A 4 -48.45 -51.07 26.13
N LEU A 5 -47.50 -51.50 25.25
CA LEU A 5 -46.17 -50.97 25.10
C LEU A 5 -46.25 -49.58 24.45
N GLN A 6 -45.75 -48.55 25.13
CA GLN A 6 -45.46 -47.26 24.52
C GLN A 6 -44.11 -47.30 23.79
N ARG A 7 -44.13 -47.10 22.48
CA ARG A 7 -42.93 -46.85 21.65
C ARG A 7 -42.47 -45.40 21.85
N VAL A 8 -41.30 -45.24 22.45
CA VAL A 8 -40.60 -43.96 22.48
C VAL A 8 -39.85 -43.80 21.14
N LEU A 9 -40.29 -42.84 20.35
CA LEU A 9 -39.64 -42.44 19.09
C LEU A 9 -38.52 -41.43 19.46
N ALA A 10 -37.26 -41.86 19.41
CA ALA A 10 -36.11 -40.98 19.58
C ALA A 10 -35.88 -40.21 18.27
N LEU A 11 -36.18 -38.93 18.29
CA LEU A 11 -35.86 -38.00 17.20
C LEU A 11 -34.38 -37.63 17.32
N VAL A 12 -33.55 -38.20 16.46
CA VAL A 12 -32.14 -37.77 16.32
C VAL A 12 -32.11 -36.52 15.45
N LEU A 13 -31.98 -35.35 16.07
CA LEU A 13 -31.67 -34.08 15.38
C LEU A 13 -30.20 -34.08 14.99
N THR A 14 -29.88 -34.42 13.77
CA THR A 14 -28.57 -34.14 13.17
C THR A 14 -28.50 -32.66 12.87
N ALA A 15 -27.83 -31.90 13.74
CA ALA A 15 -27.45 -30.55 13.46
C ALA A 15 -26.34 -30.56 12.37
N GLY A 16 -26.76 -30.47 11.12
CA GLY A 16 -25.87 -30.21 10.01
C GLY A 16 -25.31 -28.79 10.13
N ALA A 17 -24.08 -28.67 10.61
CA ALA A 17 -23.34 -27.41 10.52
C ALA A 17 -23.10 -27.10 9.02
N ILE A 18 -23.96 -26.28 8.44
CA ILE A 18 -23.70 -25.67 7.12
C ILE A 18 -22.58 -24.65 7.36
N SER A 19 -21.34 -25.07 7.13
CA SER A 19 -20.21 -24.17 7.01
C SER A 19 -20.38 -23.36 5.73
N LEU A 20 -21.02 -22.20 5.83
CA LEU A 20 -20.97 -21.21 4.77
C LEU A 20 -19.51 -20.71 4.69
N ALA A 21 -18.74 -21.28 3.77
CA ALA A 21 -17.50 -20.68 3.34
C ALA A 21 -17.85 -19.37 2.62
N VAL A 22 -17.86 -18.25 3.36
CA VAL A 22 -17.95 -16.92 2.77
C VAL A 22 -16.65 -16.68 2.02
N ARG A 23 -16.65 -16.96 0.72
CA ARG A 23 -15.57 -16.53 -0.17
C ARG A 23 -15.66 -15.02 -0.29
N ALA A 24 -14.52 -14.34 -0.27
CA ALA A 24 -14.43 -12.92 -0.61
C ALA A 24 -14.77 -12.77 -2.10
N ALA A 25 -16.06 -12.62 -2.41
CA ALA A 25 -16.53 -12.35 -3.76
C ALA A 25 -16.20 -10.90 -4.12
N GLU A 26 -15.80 -10.68 -5.38
CA GLU A 26 -15.72 -9.33 -5.93
C GLU A 26 -17.10 -8.68 -5.81
N ARG A 27 -17.13 -7.43 -5.32
CA ARG A 27 -18.36 -6.64 -5.21
C ARG A 27 -18.35 -5.57 -6.30
N ASN A 28 -19.50 -5.34 -6.91
CA ASN A 28 -19.70 -4.22 -7.81
C ASN A 28 -20.62 -3.21 -7.11
N ASP A 29 -20.07 -2.05 -6.73
CA ASP A 29 -20.80 -1.03 -5.97
C ASP A 29 -21.65 -0.09 -6.85
N ASN A 30 -21.81 -0.40 -8.13
CA ASN A 30 -22.62 0.39 -9.05
C ASN A 30 -24.14 0.21 -8.84
N GLY A 31 -24.64 0.25 -7.61
CA GLY A 31 -26.09 0.29 -7.41
C GLY A 31 -26.68 -0.19 -6.11
N THR A 32 -25.92 -0.86 -5.25
CA THR A 32 -26.41 -1.26 -3.93
C THR A 32 -25.60 -0.53 -2.86
N PRO A 33 -26.21 0.14 -1.88
CA PRO A 33 -25.46 0.73 -0.77
C PRO A 33 -24.66 -0.39 -0.09
N ALA A 34 -23.35 -0.31 -0.19
CA ALA A 34 -22.49 -1.20 0.57
C ALA A 34 -22.70 -0.89 2.06
N ARG A 35 -22.74 -1.91 2.90
CA ARG A 35 -22.82 -1.74 4.36
C ARG A 35 -21.49 -2.16 4.96
N SER A 36 -21.05 -1.44 6.00
CA SER A 36 -19.89 -1.86 6.77
C SER A 36 -20.10 -3.25 7.33
N VAL A 37 -19.09 -4.12 7.21
CA VAL A 37 -19.09 -5.45 7.82
C VAL A 37 -18.47 -5.31 9.21
N ALA A 38 -19.28 -5.53 10.24
CA ALA A 38 -18.76 -5.51 11.61
C ALA A 38 -17.70 -6.62 11.78
N ALA A 39 -16.54 -6.26 12.29
CA ALA A 39 -15.49 -7.22 12.59
C ALA A 39 -15.99 -8.13 13.73
N ALA A 40 -16.08 -9.44 13.47
CA ALA A 40 -16.33 -10.40 14.52
C ALA A 40 -15.19 -10.35 15.55
N PRO A 41 -15.49 -10.49 16.87
CA PRO A 41 -14.46 -10.60 17.89
C PRO A 41 -13.46 -11.71 17.53
N MET A 42 -12.18 -11.40 17.62
CA MET A 42 -11.09 -12.35 17.36
C MET A 42 -9.92 -11.99 18.26
N GLU A 43 -9.39 -12.97 18.95
CA GLU A 43 -8.16 -12.79 19.71
C GLU A 43 -6.99 -12.45 18.79
N LEU A 44 -5.99 -11.73 19.32
CA LEU A 44 -4.75 -11.44 18.59
C LEU A 44 -4.05 -12.76 18.24
N PRO A 45 -3.86 -13.09 16.96
CA PRO A 45 -3.19 -14.34 16.58
C PRO A 45 -1.77 -14.44 17.13
N ASP A 46 -1.30 -15.63 17.39
CA ASP A 46 0.07 -15.86 17.78
C ASP A 46 1.05 -15.48 16.68
N TYR A 47 2.27 -15.11 17.06
CA TYR A 47 3.34 -14.76 16.14
C TYR A 47 3.64 -15.91 15.17
N LEU A 48 3.64 -15.62 13.87
CA LEU A 48 3.81 -16.56 12.74
C LEU A 48 2.69 -17.61 12.60
N GLN A 49 1.60 -17.49 13.35
CA GLN A 49 0.44 -18.37 13.19
C GLN A 49 -0.42 -17.94 12.00
N LYS A 50 -0.74 -18.88 11.11
CA LYS A 50 -1.71 -18.68 10.04
C LYS A 50 -3.13 -18.68 10.62
N THR A 51 -3.87 -17.64 10.29
CA THR A 51 -5.24 -17.41 10.79
C THR A 51 -6.13 -17.05 9.61
N LYS A 52 -7.45 -17.27 9.71
CA LYS A 52 -8.43 -16.86 8.71
C LYS A 52 -9.18 -15.64 9.19
N ASP A 53 -9.32 -14.63 8.33
CA ASP A 53 -10.29 -13.56 8.55
C ASP A 53 -11.71 -14.12 8.52
N LEU A 54 -12.50 -13.83 9.56
CA LEU A 54 -13.83 -14.41 9.71
C LEU A 54 -14.87 -13.80 8.76
N ALA A 55 -14.65 -12.57 8.27
CA ALA A 55 -15.55 -11.89 7.35
C ALA A 55 -15.34 -12.32 5.90
N PHE A 56 -14.07 -12.46 5.49
CA PHE A 56 -13.73 -12.66 4.07
C PHE A 56 -13.05 -14.02 3.80
N GLY A 57 -12.73 -14.80 4.84
CA GLY A 57 -12.07 -16.10 4.69
C GLY A 57 -10.62 -16.04 4.25
N THR A 58 -10.04 -14.85 4.10
CA THR A 58 -8.66 -14.63 3.70
C THR A 58 -7.70 -15.16 4.77
N THR A 59 -6.69 -15.91 4.36
CA THR A 59 -5.65 -16.37 5.28
C THR A 59 -4.62 -15.28 5.49
N PHE A 60 -4.29 -14.98 6.73
CA PHE A 60 -3.26 -14.01 7.11
C PHE A 60 -2.36 -14.53 8.24
N THR A 61 -1.27 -13.85 8.48
CA THR A 61 -0.27 -14.20 9.50
C THR A 61 0.22 -12.93 10.18
N ARG A 62 0.30 -12.91 11.52
CA ARG A 62 0.99 -11.86 12.27
C ARG A 62 2.50 -12.09 12.16
N ILE A 63 3.23 -11.14 11.59
CA ILE A 63 4.65 -11.30 11.24
C ILE A 63 5.60 -10.51 12.14
N THR A 64 5.08 -9.66 13.02
CA THR A 64 5.89 -8.96 14.03
C THR A 64 5.27 -9.03 15.42
N LYS A 65 6.09 -8.80 16.44
CA LYS A 65 5.73 -8.68 17.85
C LYS A 65 6.77 -7.83 18.59
N PRO A 66 6.46 -7.23 19.74
CA PRO A 66 7.47 -6.57 20.56
C PRO A 66 8.57 -7.52 21.02
N GLY A 67 9.77 -6.97 21.21
CA GLY A 67 10.93 -7.70 21.72
C GLY A 67 11.70 -8.46 20.65
N ASN A 68 12.45 -9.45 21.07
CA ASN A 68 13.36 -10.19 20.19
C ASN A 68 12.59 -11.13 19.24
N LEU A 69 12.84 -10.97 17.93
CA LEU A 69 12.34 -11.87 16.88
C LEU A 69 13.36 -12.94 16.49
N GLY A 70 14.63 -12.76 16.80
CA GLY A 70 15.76 -13.55 16.33
C GLY A 70 16.67 -12.78 15.37
N GLU A 71 17.83 -13.35 15.04
CA GLU A 71 18.80 -12.84 14.05
C GLU A 71 19.19 -11.35 14.25
N GLY A 72 19.27 -10.92 15.52
CA GLY A 72 19.57 -9.53 15.88
C GLY A 72 18.42 -8.55 15.71
N ILE A 73 17.25 -9.00 15.34
CA ILE A 73 16.06 -8.16 15.17
C ILE A 73 15.34 -7.99 16.51
N VAL A 74 15.30 -6.76 17.00
CA VAL A 74 14.60 -6.38 18.25
C VAL A 74 13.56 -5.31 17.93
N CYS A 75 12.31 -5.64 18.07
CA CYS A 75 11.19 -4.74 17.89
C CYS A 75 10.90 -3.89 19.11
N GLY A 76 10.59 -2.61 18.90
CA GLY A 76 10.13 -1.71 19.94
C GLY A 76 8.76 -2.12 20.51
N SER A 77 8.42 -1.59 21.67
CA SER A 77 7.14 -1.88 22.32
C SER A 77 5.96 -1.15 21.68
N LYS A 78 6.18 -0.02 21.02
CA LYS A 78 5.12 0.78 20.41
C LYS A 78 4.88 0.42 18.95
N TYR A 79 5.94 0.30 18.17
CA TYR A 79 5.87 -0.05 16.75
C TYR A 79 6.84 -1.18 16.41
N CYS A 80 6.41 -2.04 15.51
CA CYS A 80 7.26 -2.95 14.75
C CYS A 80 6.59 -3.23 13.41
N SER A 81 6.77 -2.32 12.45
CA SER A 81 5.99 -2.33 11.22
C SER A 81 6.81 -1.94 10.00
N HIS A 82 6.27 -2.27 8.82
CA HIS A 82 6.75 -1.77 7.55
C HIS A 82 6.62 -0.23 7.48
N ARG A 83 7.16 0.37 6.43
CA ARG A 83 7.31 1.83 6.39
C ARG A 83 6.00 2.56 6.13
N TYR A 84 5.39 2.31 4.97
CA TYR A 84 4.29 3.14 4.47
C TYR A 84 3.58 2.46 3.30
N SER A 85 2.35 2.88 3.00
CA SER A 85 1.54 2.31 1.92
C SER A 85 2.17 2.43 0.53
N SER A 86 2.80 3.57 0.21
CA SER A 86 3.48 3.77 -1.07
C SER A 86 4.93 3.26 -1.11
N SER A 87 5.49 2.79 0.01
CA SER A 87 6.80 2.12 0.04
C SER A 87 6.63 0.62 -0.13
N GLN A 88 7.39 0.02 -1.05
CA GLN A 88 7.36 -1.43 -1.23
C GLN A 88 8.02 -2.13 -0.05
N ALA A 89 7.29 -3.03 0.63
CA ALA A 89 7.85 -3.79 1.75
C ALA A 89 8.72 -4.98 1.28
N TRP A 90 8.41 -5.59 0.14
CA TRP A 90 9.18 -6.70 -0.42
C TRP A 90 10.18 -6.24 -1.49
N ASN A 91 11.31 -6.95 -1.60
CA ASN A 91 12.16 -6.83 -2.78
C ASN A 91 11.48 -7.43 -4.04
N ALA A 92 12.07 -7.22 -5.21
CA ALA A 92 11.45 -7.54 -6.50
C ALA A 92 11.06 -9.02 -6.69
N ASP A 93 11.78 -9.97 -6.10
CA ASP A 93 11.49 -11.41 -6.16
C ASP A 93 10.76 -11.95 -4.92
N GLN A 94 10.41 -11.08 -3.99
CA GLN A 94 9.75 -11.38 -2.74
C GLN A 94 10.52 -12.35 -1.83
N SER A 95 11.83 -12.40 -1.96
CA SER A 95 12.71 -13.20 -1.08
C SER A 95 13.03 -12.47 0.23
N LEU A 96 12.87 -11.15 0.28
CA LEU A 96 13.06 -10.31 1.46
C LEU A 96 11.82 -9.46 1.72
N LEU A 97 11.53 -9.24 3.00
CA LEU A 97 10.53 -8.30 3.49
C LEU A 97 11.18 -7.36 4.50
N LEU A 98 10.97 -6.04 4.33
CA LEU A 98 11.55 -4.99 5.15
C LEU A 98 10.58 -4.53 6.23
N ILE A 99 11.03 -4.59 7.48
CA ILE A 99 10.45 -3.90 8.63
C ILE A 99 11.38 -2.75 8.98
N ALA A 100 10.87 -1.53 9.04
CA ALA A 100 11.71 -0.35 9.24
C ALA A 100 11.26 0.55 10.40
N ASN A 101 10.00 0.46 10.82
CA ASN A 101 9.51 1.24 11.96
C ASN A 101 9.67 0.43 13.26
N GLY A 102 10.42 0.98 14.21
CA GLY A 102 10.53 0.41 15.55
C GLY A 102 11.51 -0.74 15.71
N CYS A 103 12.39 -1.01 14.73
CA CYS A 103 13.39 -2.06 14.88
C CYS A 103 14.85 -1.53 14.99
N GLY A 104 15.04 -0.22 15.15
CA GLY A 104 16.37 0.39 15.35
C GLY A 104 17.24 0.38 14.09
N GLY A 105 16.64 0.42 12.90
CA GLY A 105 17.32 0.40 11.61
C GLY A 105 16.46 -0.29 10.57
N MET A 106 17.04 -1.14 9.75
CA MET A 106 16.35 -1.95 8.75
C MET A 106 16.39 -3.43 9.13
N CYS A 107 15.23 -4.02 9.34
CA CYS A 107 15.07 -5.42 9.70
C CYS A 107 14.52 -6.21 8.53
N PHE A 108 15.20 -7.30 8.16
CA PHE A 108 14.86 -8.10 7.00
C PHE A 108 14.35 -9.46 7.43
N LEU A 109 13.14 -9.76 7.00
CA LEU A 109 12.49 -11.06 7.16
C LEU A 109 12.52 -11.81 5.82
N ASP A 110 12.40 -13.13 5.87
CA ASP A 110 12.09 -13.92 4.68
C ASP A 110 10.72 -13.52 4.12
N GLY A 111 10.66 -13.16 2.86
CA GLY A 111 9.46 -12.57 2.26
C GLY A 111 8.29 -13.55 2.06
N ARG A 112 8.48 -14.85 2.35
CA ARG A 112 7.49 -15.92 2.16
C ARG A 112 7.09 -16.60 3.46
N THR A 113 8.07 -16.84 4.34
CA THR A 113 7.87 -17.49 5.65
C THR A 113 7.78 -16.50 6.79
N TYR A 114 8.27 -15.25 6.56
CA TYR A 114 8.35 -14.15 7.51
C TYR A 114 9.30 -14.41 8.69
N ALA A 115 10.12 -15.45 8.58
CA ALA A 115 11.17 -15.72 9.55
C ALA A 115 12.22 -14.58 9.56
N PRO A 116 12.75 -14.16 10.71
CA PRO A 116 13.81 -13.17 10.79
C PRO A 116 15.07 -13.67 10.08
N LEU A 117 15.75 -12.80 9.34
CA LEU A 117 16.97 -13.13 8.60
C LEU A 117 18.19 -12.35 9.05
N PHE A 118 18.11 -11.03 9.12
CA PHE A 118 19.20 -10.16 9.54
C PHE A 118 18.72 -8.74 9.80
N HIS A 119 19.53 -7.99 10.54
CA HIS A 119 19.37 -6.58 10.83
C HIS A 119 20.53 -5.76 10.23
N ARG A 120 20.24 -4.54 9.81
CA ARG A 120 21.22 -3.53 9.42
C ARG A 120 20.98 -2.25 10.21
N ASN A 121 22.00 -1.79 10.90
CA ASN A 121 21.98 -0.51 11.62
C ASN A 121 22.14 0.63 10.59
N ARG A 122 21.07 0.89 9.83
CA ARG A 122 21.03 1.90 8.77
C ARG A 122 19.71 2.63 8.84
N SER A 123 19.75 3.96 8.81
CA SER A 123 18.59 4.85 8.85
C SER A 123 18.41 5.66 7.56
N SER A 124 19.16 5.32 6.50
CA SER A 124 19.09 6.05 5.23
C SER A 124 17.73 5.93 4.54
N GLU A 125 17.38 6.95 3.77
CA GLU A 125 16.23 6.94 2.90
C GLU A 125 16.51 6.02 1.71
N CYS A 126 15.93 4.83 1.72
CA CYS A 126 16.10 3.82 0.69
C CYS A 126 14.75 3.25 0.26
N GLU A 127 14.60 2.98 -1.04
CA GLU A 127 13.51 2.19 -1.59
C GLU A 127 14.07 0.99 -2.36
N TRP A 128 13.32 -0.11 -2.39
CA TRP A 128 13.72 -1.26 -3.20
C TRP A 128 13.82 -0.90 -4.68
N HIS A 129 14.87 -1.40 -5.34
CA HIS A 129 14.93 -1.38 -6.78
C HIS A 129 13.82 -2.29 -7.35
N PRO A 130 12.90 -1.78 -8.19
CA PRO A 130 11.67 -2.51 -8.56
C PRO A 130 11.90 -3.72 -9.44
N ARG A 131 13.11 -3.92 -9.99
CA ARG A 131 13.48 -5.04 -10.89
C ARG A 131 14.65 -5.86 -10.38
N ASP A 132 15.62 -5.27 -9.67
CA ASP A 132 16.73 -6.01 -9.10
C ASP A 132 16.43 -6.38 -7.64
N PRO A 133 16.24 -7.68 -7.34
CA PRO A 133 15.89 -8.12 -5.99
C PRO A 133 17.01 -7.94 -4.96
N ASN A 134 18.24 -7.68 -5.41
CA ASN A 134 19.39 -7.57 -4.53
C ASN A 134 19.69 -6.14 -4.11
N LEU A 135 19.04 -5.13 -4.72
CA LEU A 135 19.41 -3.74 -4.56
C LEU A 135 18.29 -2.90 -3.95
N MET A 136 18.71 -1.94 -3.15
CA MET A 136 17.96 -0.74 -2.79
C MET A 136 18.63 0.50 -3.39
N ILE A 137 17.83 1.50 -3.73
CA ILE A 137 18.30 2.83 -4.12
C ILE A 137 18.21 3.70 -2.89
N CYS A 138 19.31 4.32 -2.50
CA CYS A 138 19.43 5.07 -1.26
C CYS A 138 19.91 6.50 -1.51
N VAL A 139 19.49 7.40 -0.64
CA VAL A 139 19.99 8.78 -0.59
C VAL A 139 20.37 9.10 0.86
N HIS A 140 21.60 9.53 1.06
CA HIS A 140 22.12 9.96 2.36
C HIS A 140 23.41 10.77 2.19
N ASP A 141 23.75 11.63 3.13
CA ASP A 141 25.02 12.36 3.18
C ASP A 141 25.43 12.97 1.83
N GLN A 142 24.52 13.64 1.14
CA GLN A 142 24.75 14.25 -0.18
C GLN A 142 25.15 13.24 -1.28
N LYS A 143 24.76 11.98 -1.11
CA LYS A 143 25.04 10.91 -2.05
C LYS A 143 23.76 10.22 -2.51
N ILE A 144 23.77 9.76 -3.75
CA ILE A 144 22.85 8.75 -4.27
C ILE A 144 23.65 7.48 -4.44
N SER A 145 23.15 6.36 -3.91
CA SER A 145 23.83 5.08 -3.97
C SER A 145 22.86 3.94 -4.28
N THR A 146 23.39 2.83 -4.76
CA THR A 146 22.75 1.53 -4.72
C THR A 146 23.36 0.70 -3.59
N TRP A 147 22.53 0.01 -2.86
CA TRP A 147 22.93 -0.77 -1.69
C TRP A 147 22.35 -2.18 -1.73
N ALA A 148 23.21 -3.18 -1.51
CA ALA A 148 22.85 -4.59 -1.44
C ALA A 148 22.70 -5.02 0.04
N PRO A 149 21.48 -5.13 0.61
CA PRO A 149 21.27 -5.37 2.04
C PRO A 149 21.87 -6.68 2.55
N ARG A 150 21.88 -7.75 1.72
CA ARG A 150 22.42 -9.06 2.13
C ARG A 150 23.93 -9.03 2.39
N THR A 151 24.68 -8.31 1.56
CA THR A 151 26.15 -8.22 1.64
C THR A 151 26.64 -6.95 2.32
N ASP A 152 25.72 -6.01 2.58
CA ASP A 152 26.00 -4.65 3.07
C ASP A 152 26.93 -3.83 2.13
N HIS A 153 26.97 -4.20 0.86
CA HIS A 153 27.75 -3.51 -0.15
C HIS A 153 27.01 -2.29 -0.70
N GLU A 154 27.70 -1.16 -0.72
CA GLU A 154 27.16 0.09 -1.26
C GLU A 154 28.03 0.61 -2.40
N GLU A 155 27.39 1.04 -3.48
CA GLU A 155 28.04 1.68 -4.62
C GLU A 155 27.48 3.10 -4.79
N VAL A 156 28.35 4.10 -4.70
CA VAL A 156 27.99 5.51 -4.91
C VAL A 156 27.77 5.77 -6.39
N GLN A 157 26.58 6.22 -6.76
CA GLN A 157 26.20 6.58 -8.12
C GLN A 157 26.39 8.08 -8.41
N PHE A 158 26.21 8.92 -7.37
CA PHE A 158 26.37 10.36 -7.44
C PHE A 158 26.78 10.91 -6.07
N ALA A 159 27.64 11.91 -6.06
CA ALA A 159 27.94 12.71 -4.89
C ALA A 159 28.23 14.14 -5.31
N SER A 160 27.76 15.13 -4.55
CA SER A 160 28.05 16.54 -4.82
C SER A 160 28.09 17.34 -3.53
N MET A 161 29.09 18.18 -3.42
CA MET A 161 29.22 19.14 -2.32
C MET A 161 28.37 20.41 -2.52
N ASP A 162 27.67 20.55 -3.64
CA ASP A 162 26.83 21.72 -3.94
C ASP A 162 25.51 21.69 -3.14
N TYR A 163 25.17 20.52 -2.58
CA TYR A 163 23.97 20.30 -1.78
C TYR A 163 24.32 20.13 -0.30
N GLY A 164 23.48 20.70 0.56
CA GLY A 164 23.51 20.48 2.00
C GLY A 164 22.77 19.21 2.41
N GLU A 165 21.65 18.92 1.72
CA GLU A 165 20.79 17.79 1.98
C GLU A 165 20.23 17.22 0.67
N LEU A 166 20.11 15.91 0.60
CA LEU A 166 19.36 15.19 -0.44
C LEU A 166 18.28 14.34 0.22
N GLN A 167 17.10 14.24 -0.41
CA GLN A 167 15.94 13.49 0.10
C GLN A 167 15.30 12.65 -1.00
N PHE A 168 15.00 11.39 -0.70
CA PHE A 168 14.34 10.44 -1.59
C PHE A 168 13.75 9.31 -0.74
N GLY A 169 12.82 8.57 -1.32
CA GLY A 169 12.32 7.33 -0.73
C GLY A 169 11.18 7.56 0.24
N PRO A 170 11.19 6.98 1.45
CA PRO A 170 9.98 6.85 2.26
C PRO A 170 9.23 8.17 2.36
N TYR A 171 7.95 8.14 1.96
CA TYR A 171 7.03 9.31 1.90
C TYR A 171 7.41 10.40 0.86
N LYS A 172 8.54 10.28 0.19
CA LYS A 172 9.07 11.31 -0.73
C LYS A 172 8.90 10.93 -2.20
N GLY A 173 8.84 9.64 -2.50
CA GLY A 173 8.65 9.13 -3.85
C GLY A 173 9.29 7.76 -4.07
N ASN A 174 8.85 7.10 -5.12
CA ASN A 174 9.36 5.81 -5.56
C ASN A 174 10.30 5.99 -6.75
N PRO A 175 11.15 5.00 -7.09
CA PRO A 175 11.83 4.98 -8.38
C PRO A 175 10.83 4.75 -9.52
N SER A 176 11.22 5.05 -10.76
CA SER A 176 10.49 4.65 -11.96
C SER A 176 10.32 3.12 -12.02
N LEU A 177 9.32 2.62 -12.75
CA LEU A 177 8.99 1.17 -12.78
C LEU A 177 10.12 0.28 -13.29
N ASP A 178 11.05 0.83 -14.06
CA ASP A 178 12.26 0.14 -14.53
C ASP A 178 13.44 0.25 -13.54
N GLY A 179 13.33 1.08 -12.50
CA GLY A 179 14.37 1.35 -11.52
C GLY A 179 15.47 2.30 -11.98
N ASN A 180 15.39 2.82 -13.21
CA ASN A 180 16.48 3.61 -13.77
C ASN A 180 16.47 5.08 -13.32
N ARG A 181 15.33 5.63 -12.87
CA ARG A 181 15.21 7.04 -12.52
C ARG A 181 14.57 7.26 -11.16
N ILE A 182 15.06 8.28 -10.49
CA ILE A 182 14.51 8.81 -9.24
C ILE A 182 14.37 10.34 -9.34
N ALA A 183 13.47 10.90 -8.53
CA ALA A 183 13.45 12.33 -8.26
C ALA A 183 14.04 12.58 -6.88
N VAL A 184 15.00 13.47 -6.79
CA VAL A 184 15.71 13.82 -5.55
C VAL A 184 15.41 15.26 -5.22
N ARG A 185 14.85 15.51 -4.05
CA ARG A 185 14.76 16.84 -3.45
C ARG A 185 16.10 17.18 -2.83
N ALA A 186 16.51 18.43 -2.96
CA ALA A 186 17.76 18.88 -2.43
C ALA A 186 17.66 20.30 -1.87
N THR A 187 18.46 20.58 -0.85
CA THR A 187 18.76 21.95 -0.43
C THR A 187 20.17 22.29 -0.90
N ARG A 188 20.28 23.22 -1.81
CA ARG A 188 21.59 23.73 -2.28
C ARG A 188 22.31 24.50 -1.17
N LYS A 189 23.62 24.64 -1.25
CA LYS A 189 24.39 25.40 -0.26
C LYS A 189 24.06 26.90 -0.23
N ASP A 190 23.48 27.44 -1.32
CA ASP A 190 22.98 28.81 -1.36
C ASP A 190 21.57 28.96 -0.71
N GLY A 191 21.02 27.87 -0.16
CA GLY A 191 19.73 27.83 0.52
C GLY A 191 18.52 27.56 -0.38
N HIS A 192 18.71 27.45 -1.69
CA HIS A 192 17.62 27.14 -2.61
C HIS A 192 17.16 25.68 -2.48
N HIS A 193 15.85 25.48 -2.39
CA HIS A 193 15.22 24.16 -2.46
C HIS A 193 14.96 23.79 -3.91
N VAL A 194 15.51 22.69 -4.34
CA VAL A 194 15.39 22.20 -5.71
C VAL A 194 14.92 20.76 -5.75
N VAL A 195 14.46 20.32 -6.91
CA VAL A 195 14.28 18.90 -7.24
C VAL A 195 14.96 18.62 -8.58
N PHE A 196 15.56 17.47 -8.72
CA PHE A 196 16.12 17.01 -9.99
C PHE A 196 15.83 15.52 -10.20
N ALA A 197 15.72 15.09 -11.46
CA ALA A 197 15.79 13.69 -11.81
C ALA A 197 17.23 13.21 -11.85
N PHE A 198 17.45 11.95 -11.45
CA PHE A 198 18.73 11.26 -11.61
C PHE A 198 18.53 9.94 -12.35
N ASP A 199 19.31 9.71 -13.41
CA ASP A 199 19.34 8.47 -14.18
C ASP A 199 20.46 7.57 -13.61
N LEU A 200 20.08 6.54 -12.90
CA LEU A 200 20.99 5.58 -12.26
C LEU A 200 21.78 4.77 -13.27
N LYS A 201 21.15 4.40 -14.40
CA LYS A 201 21.77 3.57 -15.44
C LYS A 201 22.92 4.31 -16.14
N HIS A 202 22.73 5.60 -16.41
CA HIS A 202 23.73 6.41 -17.11
C HIS A 202 24.54 7.31 -16.16
N ARG A 203 24.24 7.25 -14.84
CA ARG A 203 24.82 8.13 -13.79
C ARG A 203 24.72 9.59 -14.15
N GLN A 204 23.56 9.99 -14.68
CA GLN A 204 23.30 11.33 -15.20
C GLN A 204 22.32 12.10 -14.31
N LYS A 205 22.76 13.22 -13.78
CA LYS A 205 21.89 14.20 -13.14
C LYS A 205 21.26 15.12 -14.20
N PHE A 206 19.94 15.28 -14.13
CA PHE A 206 19.20 16.28 -14.90
C PHE A 206 19.28 17.67 -14.24
N PRO A 207 18.88 18.74 -14.93
CA PRO A 207 18.90 20.09 -14.38
C PRO A 207 18.10 20.20 -13.07
N ASP A 208 18.57 21.12 -12.20
CA ASP A 208 17.79 21.51 -11.01
C ASP A 208 16.55 22.27 -11.43
N ILE A 209 15.43 21.91 -10.83
CA ILE A 209 14.16 22.64 -10.87
C ILE A 209 14.09 23.42 -9.55
N ASP A 210 14.18 24.74 -9.62
CA ASP A 210 14.07 25.58 -8.45
C ASP A 210 12.62 25.61 -7.95
N LEU A 211 12.39 25.10 -6.74
CA LEU A 211 11.06 25.04 -6.15
C LEU A 211 10.53 26.41 -5.69
N ALA A 212 11.39 27.46 -5.64
CA ALA A 212 10.97 28.83 -5.42
C ALA A 212 10.19 29.41 -6.61
N GLN A 213 10.26 28.79 -7.80
CA GLN A 213 9.47 29.19 -8.97
C GLN A 213 7.98 28.81 -8.87
N ILE A 214 7.63 27.95 -7.92
CA ILE A 214 6.25 27.54 -7.65
C ILE A 214 5.84 27.96 -6.25
N ALA A 215 4.58 28.38 -6.11
CA ALA A 215 4.07 28.86 -4.82
C ALA A 215 4.01 27.75 -3.76
N GLY A 216 4.19 28.14 -2.52
CA GLY A 216 3.97 27.28 -1.35
C GLY A 216 5.22 26.55 -0.85
N THR A 217 5.00 25.70 0.14
CA THR A 217 6.03 24.86 0.75
C THR A 217 5.98 23.45 0.15
N ASN A 218 7.12 22.95 -0.33
CA ASN A 218 7.18 21.62 -0.93
C ASN A 218 7.03 20.51 0.10
N ASN A 219 6.06 19.61 -0.13
CA ASN A 219 5.81 18.47 0.73
C ASN A 219 6.55 17.21 0.26
N ALA A 220 6.44 16.90 -1.04
CA ALA A 220 7.06 15.73 -1.65
C ALA A 220 7.19 15.91 -3.16
N CYS A 221 8.20 15.28 -3.76
CA CYS A 221 8.32 15.12 -5.20
C CYS A 221 8.67 13.66 -5.52
N SER A 222 8.07 13.11 -6.56
CA SER A 222 8.32 11.75 -7.03
C SER A 222 8.52 11.72 -8.53
N ILE A 223 9.43 10.87 -9.01
CA ILE A 223 9.53 10.58 -10.43
C ILE A 223 8.25 9.87 -10.89
N SER A 224 7.81 10.14 -12.10
CA SER A 224 6.68 9.44 -12.70
C SER A 224 7.01 7.98 -13.03
N PRO A 225 6.02 7.09 -13.15
CA PRO A 225 6.24 5.66 -13.37
C PRO A 225 7.15 5.32 -14.55
N LEU A 226 7.04 6.05 -15.66
CA LEU A 226 7.89 5.88 -16.86
C LEU A 226 9.17 6.70 -16.81
N GLY A 227 9.42 7.44 -15.73
CA GLY A 227 10.59 8.26 -15.56
C GLY A 227 10.61 9.52 -16.46
N THR A 228 9.47 9.93 -16.99
CA THR A 228 9.38 11.04 -17.97
C THR A 228 9.12 12.40 -17.35
N GLY A 229 8.66 12.43 -16.10
CA GLY A 229 8.30 13.65 -15.40
C GLY A 229 8.47 13.53 -13.88
N ILE A 230 8.32 14.64 -13.20
CA ILE A 230 8.38 14.77 -11.75
C ILE A 230 7.06 15.38 -11.28
N LEU A 231 6.36 14.68 -10.39
CA LEU A 231 5.17 15.19 -9.70
C LEU A 231 5.59 15.72 -8.33
N CYS A 232 5.31 17.00 -8.08
CA CYS A 232 5.56 17.67 -6.80
C CYS A 232 4.25 18.13 -6.16
N PHE A 233 4.09 17.92 -4.86
CA PHE A 233 3.01 18.49 -4.06
C PHE A 233 3.53 19.67 -3.25
N GLN A 234 2.78 20.77 -3.27
CA GLN A 234 3.05 22.00 -2.53
C GLN A 234 1.88 22.35 -1.64
N THR A 235 2.16 22.79 -0.42
CA THR A 235 1.18 23.45 0.45
C THR A 235 1.30 24.95 0.28
N LEU A 236 0.22 25.58 -0.17
CA LEU A 236 0.11 27.01 -0.30
C LEU A 236 -0.26 27.67 1.04
N GLU A 237 -0.34 29.01 1.03
CA GLU A 237 -0.92 29.76 2.14
C GLU A 237 -2.33 29.25 2.47
N ASN A 238 -2.71 29.28 3.74
CA ASN A 238 -3.98 28.76 4.26
C ASN A 238 -4.17 27.23 4.11
N SER A 239 -3.08 26.47 4.04
CA SER A 239 -3.09 24.99 3.93
C SER A 239 -3.74 24.44 2.65
N VAL A 240 -3.90 25.25 1.64
CA VAL A 240 -4.29 24.82 0.29
C VAL A 240 -3.14 24.07 -0.34
N GLU A 241 -3.43 22.93 -0.93
CA GLU A 241 -2.41 22.10 -1.57
C GLU A 241 -2.62 22.04 -3.09
N GLN A 242 -1.54 22.15 -3.84
CA GLN A 242 -1.51 22.01 -5.29
C GLN A 242 -0.47 20.95 -5.70
N ALA A 243 -0.60 20.45 -6.92
CA ALA A 243 0.40 19.59 -7.52
C ALA A 243 0.91 20.18 -8.83
N PHE A 244 2.20 19.99 -9.08
CA PHE A 244 2.91 20.49 -10.26
C PHE A 244 3.63 19.31 -10.92
N ILE A 245 3.47 19.18 -12.22
CA ILE A 245 4.11 18.14 -13.03
C ILE A 245 5.11 18.78 -13.96
N PHE A 246 6.38 18.45 -13.76
CA PHE A 246 7.50 18.90 -14.60
C PHE A 246 7.95 17.76 -15.52
N ALA A 247 8.48 18.12 -16.67
CA ALA A 247 9.39 17.25 -17.40
C ALA A 247 10.71 17.11 -16.63
N VAL A 248 11.48 16.06 -16.91
CA VAL A 248 12.79 15.88 -16.26
C VAL A 248 13.80 17.00 -16.60
N ASP A 249 13.59 17.75 -17.68
CA ASP A 249 14.39 18.91 -18.06
C ASP A 249 14.00 20.21 -17.33
N GLY A 250 12.99 20.17 -16.47
CA GLY A 250 12.49 21.29 -15.69
C GLY A 250 11.32 22.05 -16.31
N THR A 251 10.88 21.69 -17.50
CA THR A 251 9.71 22.32 -18.12
C THR A 251 8.43 21.98 -17.36
N LEU A 252 7.71 22.99 -16.86
CA LEU A 252 6.40 22.79 -16.23
C LEU A 252 5.38 22.36 -17.30
N ARG A 253 4.79 21.17 -17.11
CA ARG A 253 3.81 20.58 -18.04
C ARG A 253 2.38 20.79 -17.60
N GLN A 254 2.12 20.60 -16.31
CA GLN A 254 0.78 20.62 -15.73
C GLN A 254 0.80 21.23 -14.34
N THR A 255 -0.30 21.90 -13.99
CA THR A 255 -0.62 22.28 -12.61
C THR A 255 -1.98 21.73 -12.28
N TRP A 256 -2.07 21.01 -11.17
CA TRP A 256 -3.34 20.60 -10.62
C TRP A 256 -3.72 21.60 -9.54
N PRO A 257 -4.77 22.38 -9.76
CA PRO A 257 -5.30 23.26 -8.73
C PRO A 257 -5.88 22.42 -7.58
N GLU A 258 -6.37 23.08 -6.54
CA GLU A 258 -6.95 22.43 -5.38
C GLU A 258 -8.15 21.50 -5.69
N HIS A 259 -8.88 21.75 -6.81
CA HIS A 259 -9.98 20.89 -7.22
C HIS A 259 -9.50 19.54 -7.71
N HIS A 260 -10.16 18.46 -7.25
CA HIS A 260 -9.84 17.06 -7.58
C HIS A 260 -8.37 16.70 -7.30
N ARG A 261 -7.80 17.21 -6.21
CA ARG A 261 -6.41 16.93 -5.87
C ARG A 261 -6.29 15.66 -5.03
N PRO A 262 -5.73 14.56 -5.55
CA PRO A 262 -5.50 13.37 -4.75
C PRO A 262 -4.28 13.55 -3.84
N GLY A 263 -4.35 12.92 -2.67
CA GLY A 263 -3.25 12.78 -1.73
C GLY A 263 -3.23 11.40 -1.12
N HIS A 264 -2.25 11.07 -0.29
CA HIS A 264 -2.07 9.75 0.33
C HIS A 264 -2.16 8.60 -0.67
N GLY A 265 -1.62 8.83 -1.86
CA GLY A 265 -1.73 7.93 -2.99
C GLY A 265 -0.38 7.55 -3.56
N ASP A 266 -0.44 6.98 -4.74
CA ASP A 266 0.69 6.41 -5.43
C ASP A 266 0.51 6.53 -6.94
N MET A 267 1.56 6.25 -7.71
CA MET A 267 1.55 6.33 -9.17
C MET A 267 1.77 4.99 -9.84
N THR A 268 1.13 4.81 -10.99
CA THR A 268 1.32 3.63 -11.85
C THR A 268 1.11 4.00 -13.33
N VAL A 269 1.23 3.00 -14.18
CA VAL A 269 0.81 3.06 -15.58
C VAL A 269 -0.55 2.38 -15.71
N ASP A 270 -1.51 3.05 -16.33
CA ASP A 270 -2.85 2.52 -16.60
C ASP A 270 -2.84 1.56 -17.81
N ALA A 271 -3.95 0.88 -18.04
CA ALA A 271 -4.09 -0.09 -19.11
C ALA A 271 -3.88 0.50 -20.53
N ASP A 272 -4.15 1.81 -20.70
CA ASP A 272 -3.92 2.54 -21.96
C ASP A 272 -2.46 3.04 -22.11
N GLY A 273 -1.57 2.71 -21.16
CA GLY A 273 -0.19 3.16 -21.14
C GLY A 273 0.02 4.57 -20.55
N SER A 274 -1.01 5.25 -20.12
CA SER A 274 -0.89 6.57 -19.50
C SER A 274 -0.40 6.48 -18.05
N GLU A 275 0.42 7.45 -17.64
CA GLU A 275 0.84 7.60 -16.25
C GLU A 275 -0.28 8.25 -15.43
N VAL A 276 -0.62 7.64 -14.30
CA VAL A 276 -1.71 8.10 -13.43
C VAL A 276 -1.29 8.14 -11.98
N TYR A 277 -1.88 9.08 -11.24
CA TYR A 277 -1.86 9.11 -9.79
C TYR A 277 -3.22 8.67 -9.27
N VAL A 278 -3.25 7.72 -8.34
CA VAL A 278 -4.46 7.28 -7.63
C VAL A 278 -4.32 7.61 -6.16
N GLY A 279 -5.32 8.23 -5.59
CA GLY A 279 -5.32 8.60 -4.18
C GLY A 279 -6.66 9.13 -3.71
N ILE A 280 -6.70 9.59 -2.46
CA ILE A 280 -7.87 10.15 -1.82
C ILE A 280 -7.94 11.63 -2.15
N SER A 281 -9.04 12.10 -2.73
CA SER A 281 -9.23 13.52 -3.00
C SER A 281 -9.21 14.34 -1.70
N LYS A 282 -8.43 15.39 -1.67
CA LYS A 282 -8.29 16.31 -0.53
C LYS A 282 -9.08 17.59 -0.71
N SER A 283 -9.82 17.73 -1.83
CA SER A 283 -10.54 18.95 -2.21
C SER A 283 -11.91 18.65 -2.82
N ASP A 284 -12.79 19.66 -2.81
CA ASP A 284 -14.07 19.58 -3.49
C ASP A 284 -13.89 19.46 -5.02
N PRO A 285 -14.87 18.87 -5.74
CA PRO A 285 -16.20 18.40 -5.27
C PRO A 285 -16.20 16.94 -4.77
N ASP A 286 -15.10 16.21 -4.83
CA ASP A 286 -14.99 14.78 -4.54
C ASP A 286 -14.15 14.49 -3.29
N LYS A 287 -14.09 15.45 -2.37
CA LYS A 287 -13.34 15.33 -1.12
C LYS A 287 -13.64 14.02 -0.40
N TYR A 288 -12.57 13.34 0.04
CA TYR A 288 -12.55 12.00 0.67
C TYR A 288 -12.89 10.83 -0.26
N GLN A 289 -13.23 11.05 -1.53
CA GLN A 289 -13.40 9.98 -2.51
C GLN A 289 -12.06 9.52 -3.07
N VAL A 290 -12.00 8.29 -3.58
CA VAL A 290 -10.83 7.79 -4.28
C VAL A 290 -10.94 8.17 -5.75
N ILE A 291 -9.93 8.84 -6.27
CA ILE A 291 -9.87 9.29 -7.67
C ILE A 291 -8.58 8.85 -8.34
N LYS A 292 -8.65 8.67 -9.65
CA LYS A 292 -7.50 8.54 -10.54
C LYS A 292 -7.34 9.83 -11.33
N ARG A 293 -6.12 10.37 -11.40
CA ARG A 293 -5.81 11.55 -12.19
C ARG A 293 -4.65 11.29 -13.13
N ARG A 294 -4.85 11.54 -14.43
CA ARG A 294 -3.82 11.32 -15.46
C ARG A 294 -2.81 12.45 -15.46
N LEU A 295 -1.50 12.09 -15.54
CA LEU A 295 -0.43 13.07 -15.41
C LEU A 295 -0.33 14.00 -16.63
N SER A 296 -0.66 13.49 -17.82
CA SER A 296 -0.44 14.24 -19.08
C SER A 296 -1.43 15.39 -19.31
N ASP A 297 -2.69 15.24 -18.87
CA ASP A 297 -3.78 16.19 -19.15
C ASP A 297 -4.65 16.50 -17.91
N GLY A 298 -4.35 15.89 -16.77
CA GLY A 298 -5.09 16.09 -15.53
C GLY A 298 -6.49 15.47 -15.53
N LYS A 299 -6.84 14.61 -16.50
CA LYS A 299 -8.16 13.97 -16.57
C LYS A 299 -8.44 13.18 -15.29
N VAL A 300 -9.58 13.48 -14.67
CA VAL A 300 -10.06 12.81 -13.45
C VAL A 300 -11.01 11.67 -13.80
N THR A 301 -10.83 10.53 -13.13
CA THR A 301 -11.75 9.40 -13.13
C THR A 301 -12.14 9.09 -11.70
N PRO A 302 -13.40 9.23 -11.28
CA PRO A 302 -13.88 8.77 -9.98
C PRO A 302 -13.75 7.24 -9.91
N LEU A 303 -13.23 6.72 -8.80
CA LEU A 303 -13.06 5.29 -8.59
C LEU A 303 -13.97 4.77 -7.47
N MET A 304 -14.06 5.51 -6.35
CA MET A 304 -14.83 5.13 -5.18
C MET A 304 -15.38 6.38 -4.49
N LYS A 305 -16.71 6.42 -4.31
CA LYS A 305 -17.41 7.57 -3.71
C LYS A 305 -17.44 7.58 -2.18
N TYR A 306 -17.06 6.48 -1.56
CA TYR A 306 -17.16 6.34 -0.10
C TYR A 306 -15.93 6.91 0.60
N GLY A 307 -16.16 7.60 1.73
CA GLY A 307 -15.12 8.20 2.56
C GLY A 307 -14.36 7.20 3.43
N GLU A 308 -13.51 7.73 4.32
CA GLU A 308 -12.64 7.00 5.26
C GLU A 308 -11.50 6.19 4.62
N ALA A 309 -11.28 6.25 3.31
CA ALA A 309 -10.02 5.79 2.76
C ALA A 309 -8.87 6.67 3.29
N GLN A 310 -7.86 6.05 3.91
CA GLN A 310 -6.71 6.74 4.49
C GLN A 310 -5.51 6.73 3.56
N HIS A 311 -5.19 5.58 3.00
CA HIS A 311 -4.01 5.37 2.16
C HIS A 311 -4.32 4.52 0.94
N ALA A 312 -3.61 4.80 -0.16
CA ALA A 312 -3.65 4.04 -1.39
C ALA A 312 -2.24 3.55 -1.77
N SER A 313 -2.15 2.34 -2.30
CA SER A 313 -0.91 1.71 -2.74
C SER A 313 -1.08 1.06 -4.10
N LEU A 314 -0.14 1.32 -5.02
CA LEU A 314 -0.04 0.72 -6.35
C LEU A 314 1.24 -0.11 -6.51
N ARG A 315 1.78 -0.62 -5.39
CA ARG A 315 3.06 -1.33 -5.39
C ARG A 315 3.00 -2.75 -5.97
N SER A 316 1.84 -3.24 -6.38
CA SER A 316 1.69 -4.51 -7.11
C SER A 316 2.04 -4.36 -8.60
N LEU A 317 3.31 -4.09 -8.91
CA LEU A 317 3.76 -3.81 -10.28
C LEU A 317 3.54 -4.98 -11.25
N GLY A 318 3.50 -6.22 -10.76
CA GLY A 318 3.18 -7.44 -11.52
C GLY A 318 1.68 -7.72 -11.63
N LYS A 319 0.82 -6.94 -10.97
CA LYS A 319 -0.65 -7.03 -11.00
C LYS A 319 -1.26 -5.66 -11.28
N PRO A 320 -1.03 -5.06 -12.47
CA PRO A 320 -1.54 -3.73 -12.78
C PRO A 320 -3.08 -3.70 -12.78
N GLY A 321 -3.65 -2.49 -12.73
CA GLY A 321 -5.08 -2.28 -12.78
C GLY A 321 -5.80 -2.37 -11.42
N TRP A 322 -5.08 -2.55 -10.32
CA TRP A 322 -5.62 -2.57 -8.97
C TRP A 322 -4.91 -1.57 -8.05
N VAL A 323 -5.67 -0.85 -7.25
CA VAL A 323 -5.16 -0.08 -6.11
C VAL A 323 -5.58 -0.77 -4.82
N PHE A 324 -4.66 -0.84 -3.85
CA PHE A 324 -4.92 -1.37 -2.52
C PHE A 324 -5.19 -0.20 -1.59
N LEU A 325 -6.31 -0.24 -0.89
CA LEU A 325 -6.78 0.85 -0.05
C LEU A 325 -6.86 0.40 1.41
N SER A 326 -6.34 1.23 2.29
CA SER A 326 -6.55 1.11 3.74
C SER A 326 -7.70 2.03 4.12
N TYR A 327 -8.78 1.45 4.64
CA TYR A 327 -9.88 2.20 5.18
C TYR A 327 -9.74 2.31 6.70
N GLY A 328 -9.85 3.54 7.21
CA GLY A 328 -9.97 3.84 8.62
C GLY A 328 -11.41 3.61 9.11
N GLY A 329 -11.84 4.43 10.01
CA GLY A 329 -13.19 4.47 10.55
C GLY A 329 -13.19 4.44 12.06
N ASP A 330 -13.57 5.56 12.64
CA ASP A 330 -13.97 5.62 14.04
C ASP A 330 -15.27 4.82 14.22
N PRO A 331 -15.38 3.94 15.24
CA PRO A 331 -16.59 3.16 15.47
C PRO A 331 -17.86 4.00 15.59
N ASP A 332 -17.76 5.15 16.23
CA ASP A 332 -18.92 6.03 16.45
C ASP A 332 -19.33 6.73 15.16
N GLN A 333 -18.36 7.12 14.31
CA GLN A 333 -18.63 7.68 12.99
C GLN A 333 -19.25 6.64 12.06
N VAL A 334 -18.75 5.41 12.07
CA VAL A 334 -19.32 4.32 11.29
C VAL A 334 -20.74 3.98 11.74
N ALA A 335 -21.01 4.01 13.05
CA ALA A 335 -22.34 3.76 13.59
C ALA A 335 -23.34 4.85 13.22
N THR A 336 -22.91 6.10 13.13
CA THR A 336 -23.75 7.27 12.78
C THR A 336 -23.88 7.49 11.27
N HIS A 337 -22.88 7.09 10.48
CA HIS A 337 -22.84 7.26 9.02
C HIS A 337 -22.42 5.97 8.28
N PRO A 338 -23.17 4.86 8.44
CA PRO A 338 -22.78 3.56 7.86
C PRO A 338 -22.72 3.57 6.34
N ASP A 339 -23.49 4.42 5.69
CA ASP A 339 -23.54 4.54 4.22
C ASP A 339 -22.32 5.30 3.66
N TRP A 340 -21.62 6.05 4.50
CA TRP A 340 -20.47 6.84 4.09
C TRP A 340 -19.16 6.06 4.13
N ALA A 341 -19.03 5.09 5.04
CA ALA A 341 -17.82 4.32 5.27
C ALA A 341 -18.07 2.79 5.24
N PRO A 342 -18.59 2.23 4.12
CA PRO A 342 -18.96 0.80 4.05
C PRO A 342 -17.76 -0.15 4.20
N TYR A 343 -16.54 0.35 3.95
CA TYR A 343 -15.29 -0.42 4.07
C TYR A 343 -14.51 -0.07 5.34
N ALA A 344 -15.15 0.55 6.32
CA ALA A 344 -14.49 0.95 7.55
C ALA A 344 -13.68 -0.18 8.17
N ARG A 345 -12.41 0.10 8.48
CA ARG A 345 -11.43 -0.84 9.03
C ARG A 345 -11.16 -2.06 8.15
N GLU A 346 -11.27 -1.89 6.85
CA GLU A 346 -10.91 -2.92 5.88
C GLU A 346 -9.67 -2.55 5.07
N VAL A 347 -8.96 -3.56 4.60
CA VAL A 347 -8.10 -3.46 3.43
C VAL A 347 -8.87 -4.04 2.26
N ILE A 348 -8.95 -3.27 1.19
CA ILE A 348 -9.60 -3.70 -0.06
C ILE A 348 -8.66 -3.52 -1.26
N ALA A 349 -8.89 -4.28 -2.32
CA ALA A 349 -8.38 -3.97 -3.64
C ALA A 349 -9.52 -3.43 -4.52
N LEU A 350 -9.25 -2.33 -5.23
CA LEU A 350 -10.21 -1.64 -6.10
C LEU A 350 -9.66 -1.57 -7.52
N ARG A 351 -10.49 -1.87 -8.54
CA ARG A 351 -10.14 -1.65 -9.94
C ARG A 351 -9.97 -0.17 -10.24
N ILE A 352 -8.91 0.20 -10.97
CA ILE A 352 -8.64 1.59 -11.36
C ILE A 352 -9.23 1.96 -12.73
N ASP A 353 -9.97 1.06 -13.36
CA ASP A 353 -10.65 1.28 -14.65
C ASP A 353 -11.95 2.09 -14.55
N GLY A 354 -12.41 2.39 -13.33
CA GLY A 354 -13.68 3.09 -13.07
C GLY A 354 -14.90 2.17 -13.01
N SER A 355 -14.71 0.85 -13.06
CA SER A 355 -15.81 -0.14 -12.97
C SER A 355 -16.44 -0.21 -11.58
N GLY A 356 -15.76 0.28 -10.54
CA GLY A 356 -16.20 0.15 -9.14
C GLY A 356 -16.06 -1.27 -8.57
N VAL A 357 -15.36 -2.17 -9.26
CA VAL A 357 -15.13 -3.54 -8.78
C VAL A 357 -14.21 -3.53 -7.59
N VAL A 358 -14.68 -4.07 -6.46
CA VAL A 358 -13.98 -4.14 -5.17
C VAL A 358 -13.78 -5.58 -4.76
N ARG A 359 -12.59 -5.88 -4.26
CA ARG A 359 -12.27 -7.14 -3.59
C ARG A 359 -11.89 -6.85 -2.13
N PRO A 360 -12.75 -7.16 -1.16
CA PRO A 360 -12.40 -7.10 0.25
C PRO A 360 -11.30 -8.12 0.58
N ILE A 361 -10.37 -7.73 1.46
CA ILE A 361 -9.20 -8.55 1.79
C ILE A 361 -9.26 -9.00 3.25
N VAL A 362 -9.21 -8.05 4.18
CA VAL A 362 -9.22 -8.32 5.62
C VAL A 362 -9.91 -7.22 6.39
N GLN A 363 -10.44 -7.58 7.56
CA GLN A 363 -10.79 -6.67 8.63
C GLN A 363 -9.52 -6.34 9.43
N THR A 364 -9.11 -5.08 9.46
CA THR A 364 -7.82 -4.67 10.07
C THR A 364 -7.85 -4.72 11.59
N ARG A 365 -9.03 -4.56 12.20
CA ARG A 365 -9.20 -4.41 13.66
C ARG A 365 -8.32 -3.30 14.26
N ASN A 366 -7.93 -2.32 13.46
CA ASN A 366 -7.05 -1.25 13.88
C ASN A 366 -7.83 -0.10 14.51
N ILE A 367 -7.30 0.46 15.61
CA ILE A 367 -7.75 1.72 16.22
C ILE A 367 -6.54 2.65 16.25
N PRO A 368 -6.31 3.43 15.18
CA PRO A 368 -5.13 4.29 15.11
C PRO A 368 -5.20 5.38 16.18
N PHE A 369 -4.06 5.71 16.78
CA PHE A 369 -3.92 6.75 17.79
C PHE A 369 -2.94 7.85 17.37
N ASP A 370 -2.20 7.63 16.28
CA ASP A 370 -1.38 8.61 15.59
C ASP A 370 -1.17 8.16 14.13
N TYR A 371 -0.54 9.00 13.32
CA TYR A 371 -0.30 8.73 11.90
C TYR A 371 0.46 7.42 11.65
N TRP A 372 1.43 7.09 12.49
CA TRP A 372 2.27 5.88 12.34
C TRP A 372 1.58 4.59 12.79
N SER A 373 0.47 4.72 13.50
CA SER A 373 -0.38 3.60 13.89
C SER A 373 -1.51 3.32 12.89
N GLU A 374 -1.62 4.10 11.81
CA GLU A 374 -2.55 3.82 10.72
C GLU A 374 -2.17 2.54 9.97
N THR A 375 -3.10 2.02 9.20
CA THR A 375 -2.98 0.67 8.61
C THR A 375 -1.92 0.55 7.53
N HIS A 376 -1.70 1.58 6.71
CA HIS A 376 -0.68 1.68 5.66
C HIS A 376 -0.55 0.45 4.74
N ALA A 377 -1.64 -0.20 4.35
CA ALA A 377 -1.57 -1.44 3.57
C ALA A 377 -0.77 -1.28 2.26
N SER A 378 0.13 -2.23 2.00
CA SER A 378 0.97 -2.27 0.79
C SER A 378 1.00 -3.68 0.20
N PRO A 379 0.76 -3.87 -1.11
CA PRO A 379 0.81 -5.18 -1.75
C PRO A 379 2.25 -5.60 -2.07
N SER A 380 2.47 -6.92 -2.17
CA SER A 380 3.69 -7.47 -2.76
C SER A 380 3.79 -7.13 -4.25
N PRO A 381 4.99 -7.20 -4.87
CA PRO A 381 5.20 -6.89 -6.28
C PRO A 381 4.27 -7.62 -7.25
N ASP A 382 3.94 -8.88 -6.99
CA ASP A 382 3.01 -9.68 -7.81
C ASP A 382 1.54 -9.58 -7.38
N GLY A 383 1.24 -8.82 -6.31
CA GLY A 383 -0.08 -8.66 -5.75
C GLY A 383 -0.63 -9.90 -5.03
N SER A 384 0.16 -10.95 -4.83
CA SER A 384 -0.27 -12.19 -4.15
C SER A 384 -0.34 -12.07 -2.63
N GLN A 385 0.24 -11.01 -2.08
CA GLN A 385 0.27 -10.73 -0.65
C GLN A 385 -0.01 -9.24 -0.38
N VAL A 386 -0.52 -8.95 0.81
CA VAL A 386 -0.69 -7.57 1.31
C VAL A 386 -0.23 -7.51 2.75
N ILE A 387 0.68 -6.59 3.06
CA ILE A 387 1.08 -6.26 4.42
C ILE A 387 0.23 -5.10 4.94
N TRP A 388 -0.09 -5.11 6.23
CA TRP A 388 -0.75 -4.00 6.91
C TRP A 388 -0.40 -3.96 8.39
N SER A 389 -0.52 -2.77 8.99
CA SER A 389 -0.30 -2.55 10.41
C SER A 389 -1.61 -2.50 11.21
N SER A 390 -1.59 -3.05 12.43
CA SER A 390 -2.73 -3.00 13.34
C SER A 390 -2.30 -3.14 14.80
N ASN A 391 -2.98 -2.42 15.70
CA ASN A 391 -2.92 -2.61 17.15
C ASN A 391 -3.98 -3.58 17.68
N TRP A 392 -4.67 -4.29 16.79
CA TRP A 392 -5.68 -5.29 17.07
C TRP A 392 -6.81 -4.82 17.99
N GLY A 393 -7.24 -3.56 17.84
CA GLY A 393 -8.34 -2.98 18.62
C GLY A 393 -7.95 -2.49 20.01
N VAL A 394 -6.67 -2.50 20.36
CA VAL A 394 -6.17 -2.00 21.64
C VAL A 394 -5.78 -0.53 21.48
N ALA A 395 -6.62 0.38 21.97
CA ALA A 395 -6.33 1.82 21.89
C ALA A 395 -4.98 2.14 22.56
N GLY A 396 -4.07 2.79 21.82
CA GLY A 396 -2.71 3.08 22.27
C GLY A 396 -1.79 1.85 22.42
N GLY A 397 -2.26 0.67 22.01
CA GLY A 397 -1.49 -0.58 22.07
C GLY A 397 -0.38 -0.66 21.02
N SER A 398 0.44 -1.71 21.13
CA SER A 398 1.54 -1.97 20.18
C SER A 398 1.00 -2.23 18.78
N VAL A 399 1.68 -1.65 17.78
CA VAL A 399 1.36 -1.81 16.36
C VAL A 399 2.21 -2.95 15.78
N TYR A 400 1.53 -3.94 15.22
CA TYR A 400 2.13 -5.12 14.60
C TYR A 400 1.87 -5.13 13.11
N ASP A 401 2.72 -5.83 12.37
CA ASP A 401 2.47 -6.16 10.97
C ASP A 401 1.86 -7.53 10.79
N PHE A 402 0.96 -7.59 9.83
CA PHE A 402 0.27 -8.77 9.35
C PHE A 402 0.41 -8.88 7.84
N VAL A 403 0.41 -10.09 7.31
CA VAL A 403 0.39 -10.33 5.87
C VAL A 403 -0.77 -11.25 5.51
N ALA A 404 -1.63 -10.79 4.60
CA ALA A 404 -2.67 -11.58 3.96
C ALA A 404 -2.16 -12.20 2.67
N ARG A 405 -2.61 -13.41 2.34
CA ARG A 405 -2.39 -14.07 1.05
C ARG A 405 -3.63 -14.01 0.20
N LEU A 406 -3.47 -13.59 -1.06
CA LEU A 406 -4.54 -13.40 -2.01
C LEU A 406 -4.50 -14.48 -3.09
N ASP A 407 -5.66 -15.09 -3.33
CA ASP A 407 -5.88 -15.98 -4.47
C ASP A 407 -6.65 -15.21 -5.55
N TRP A 408 -5.96 -14.88 -6.64
CA TRP A 408 -6.52 -14.15 -7.78
C TRP A 408 -7.16 -15.05 -8.83
N ARG A 409 -7.47 -16.31 -8.51
CA ARG A 409 -8.19 -17.16 -9.46
C ARG A 409 -9.50 -16.52 -9.83
N GLU A 410 -9.72 -16.32 -11.13
CA GLU A 410 -10.98 -15.80 -11.66
C GLU A 410 -12.10 -16.79 -11.34
N GLU A 411 -13.18 -16.31 -10.76
CA GLU A 411 -14.43 -17.06 -10.62
C GLU A 411 -15.08 -17.15 -12.00
N GLY A 412 -14.59 -17.99 -12.91
CA GLY A 412 -15.11 -18.08 -14.28
C GLY A 412 -14.63 -19.29 -15.08
N SER A 413 -13.64 -20.05 -14.62
CA SER A 413 -13.12 -21.18 -15.43
C SER A 413 -13.66 -22.58 -15.04
N SER A 414 -14.70 -22.67 -14.24
CA SER A 414 -15.23 -23.97 -13.77
C SER A 414 -16.46 -24.48 -14.53
N ASN A 415 -16.68 -24.16 -15.83
CA ASN A 415 -17.76 -24.80 -16.59
C ASN A 415 -17.49 -24.89 -18.10
N GLN A 416 -16.33 -25.40 -18.54
CA GLN A 416 -16.14 -25.79 -19.95
C GLN A 416 -15.43 -27.14 -20.18
N THR A 417 -15.44 -28.05 -19.22
CA THR A 417 -14.79 -29.38 -19.42
C THR A 417 -15.68 -30.58 -19.07
N GLU A 418 -17.00 -30.47 -19.16
CA GLU A 418 -17.88 -31.64 -18.90
C GLU A 418 -19.04 -31.82 -19.88
N VAL A 419 -18.96 -31.33 -21.11
CA VAL A 419 -19.96 -31.62 -22.17
C VAL A 419 -19.32 -32.15 -23.46
N ALA A 420 -18.30 -32.94 -23.39
CA ALA A 420 -17.73 -33.58 -24.61
C ALA A 420 -17.37 -35.07 -24.37
N ALA A 421 -18.19 -35.82 -23.63
CA ALA A 421 -18.00 -37.25 -23.51
C ALA A 421 -19.33 -38.05 -23.33
N ASN A 422 -20.38 -37.72 -24.09
CA ASN A 422 -21.52 -38.66 -24.25
C ASN A 422 -22.23 -38.38 -25.58
N GLY A 423 -21.72 -38.97 -26.64
CA GLY A 423 -22.36 -38.88 -27.95
C GLY A 423 -21.64 -39.71 -29.01
N ALA A 424 -21.45 -40.98 -28.76
CA ALA A 424 -21.14 -41.95 -29.80
C ALA A 424 -21.68 -43.32 -29.40
N HIS A 425 -22.90 -43.60 -29.81
CA HIS A 425 -23.37 -44.93 -30.19
C HIS A 425 -24.44 -44.76 -31.26
#